data_f922c2420675fd30ef7a289be0e8552d
#
_entry.id   f922c2420675fd30ef7a289be0e8552d
#
_cell.length_a   1.000
_cell.length_b   1.000
_cell.length_c   1.000
_cell.angle_alpha   90.00
_cell.angle_beta   90.00
_cell.angle_gamma   90.00
#
_symmetry.space_group_name_H-M   'P 1'
#
loop_
_entity.id
_entity.type
_entity.pdbx_description
1 polymer ?
#
loop_
_entity_poly.entity_id
_entity_poly.type
_entity_poly.pdbx_seq_one_letter_code
_entity_poly.pdbx_strand_id
1 'polypeptide(L)'
;VARLRPCYSSRMIFGGLHVLETRGNFYGFFSAHAANAFGFALCSSILFRYDKTHTYRAYITWILIWATLLSISRIFVGKHYLGDIIVGAVIGCSYGTIIAMAARWFFARFIDKKRPAAIGTSTKDDSTTTE
;
A
#
# COMPACT_ATOMS: atom_id res chain seq x y z
N VAL A 1 11.16 -19.50 8.89
CA VAL A 1 10.22 -20.56 9.24
C VAL A 1 10.00 -21.43 7.99
N ALA A 2 10.48 -22.67 8.02
CA ALA A 2 10.34 -23.63 6.93
C ALA A 2 8.92 -24.25 6.97
N ARG A 3 7.92 -23.54 6.46
CA ARG A 3 6.54 -24.02 6.37
C ARG A 3 6.23 -24.42 4.94
N LEU A 4 5.82 -25.67 4.73
CA LEU A 4 5.38 -26.17 3.43
C LEU A 4 4.13 -25.41 2.96
N ARG A 5 4.10 -25.07 1.68
CA ARG A 5 2.92 -24.45 1.06
C ARG A 5 1.75 -25.43 1.00
N PRO A 6 0.49 -24.95 0.97
CA PRO A 6 -0.68 -25.82 0.88
C PRO A 6 -0.61 -26.82 -0.27
N CYS A 7 -0.09 -26.41 -1.43
CA CYS A 7 0.03 -27.26 -2.62
C CYS A 7 1.02 -28.42 -2.47
N TYR A 8 1.84 -28.45 -1.43
CA TYR A 8 2.74 -29.56 -1.09
C TYR A 8 2.31 -30.31 0.17
N SER A 9 1.25 -29.90 0.85
CA SER A 9 0.73 -30.57 2.03
C SER A 9 -0.12 -31.77 1.63
N SER A 10 0.29 -32.97 2.01
CA SER A 10 -0.46 -34.21 1.72
C SER A 10 -1.92 -34.14 2.20
N ARG A 11 -2.16 -33.52 3.38
CA ARG A 11 -3.51 -33.33 3.93
C ARG A 11 -4.42 -32.50 3.04
N MET A 12 -3.87 -31.45 2.41
CA MET A 12 -4.63 -30.56 1.52
C MET A 12 -4.90 -31.23 0.17
N ILE A 13 -3.92 -31.98 -0.36
CA ILE A 13 -4.07 -32.70 -1.63
C ILE A 13 -5.13 -33.79 -1.48
N PHE A 14 -5.10 -34.57 -0.40
CA PHE A 14 -6.13 -35.59 -0.11
C PHE A 14 -7.50 -34.97 0.20
N GLY A 15 -7.55 -33.73 0.69
CA GLY A 15 -8.77 -32.95 0.91
C GLY A 15 -9.39 -32.33 -0.36
N GLY A 16 -8.87 -32.63 -1.55
CA GLY A 16 -9.43 -32.17 -2.82
C GLY A 16 -8.92 -30.78 -3.27
N LEU A 17 -7.78 -30.31 -2.78
CA LEU A 17 -7.18 -29.06 -3.23
C LEU A 17 -6.71 -29.19 -4.70
N HIS A 18 -7.36 -28.47 -5.60
CA HIS A 18 -6.90 -28.34 -6.98
C HIS A 18 -5.86 -27.22 -7.08
N VAL A 19 -4.65 -27.55 -7.52
CA VAL A 19 -3.57 -26.59 -7.73
C VAL A 19 -3.70 -25.99 -9.12
N LEU A 20 -4.09 -24.73 -9.20
CA LEU A 20 -4.35 -23.99 -10.45
C LEU A 20 -3.08 -23.47 -11.14
N GLU A 21 -1.95 -23.46 -10.45
CA GLU A 21 -0.70 -22.91 -10.97
C GLU A 21 0.46 -23.87 -10.72
N THR A 22 1.50 -23.82 -11.59
CA THR A 22 2.68 -24.66 -11.45
C THR A 22 3.29 -24.53 -10.06
N ARG A 23 3.66 -25.70 -9.49
CA ARG A 23 4.31 -25.78 -8.19
C ARG A 23 5.61 -25.00 -8.22
N GLY A 24 5.72 -23.96 -7.37
CA GLY A 24 6.95 -23.19 -7.17
C GLY A 24 7.76 -23.76 -6.02
N ASN A 25 8.46 -22.90 -5.27
CA ASN A 25 9.26 -23.29 -4.10
C ASN A 25 8.42 -24.02 -3.04
N PHE A 26 9.02 -25.03 -2.39
CA PHE A 26 8.38 -25.86 -1.35
C PHE A 26 7.92 -25.06 -0.13
N TYR A 27 8.69 -24.05 0.27
CA TYR A 27 8.44 -23.25 1.46
C TYR A 27 7.97 -21.84 1.09
N GLY A 28 7.08 -21.31 1.88
CA GLY A 28 6.54 -19.95 1.65
C GLY A 28 5.96 -19.37 2.92
N PHE A 29 6.78 -18.70 3.69
CA PHE A 29 6.41 -17.88 4.81
C PHE A 29 7.09 -16.53 4.58
N PHE A 30 6.44 -15.49 4.58
CA PHE A 30 5.07 -15.02 4.51
C PHE A 30 4.63 -14.80 3.04
N SER A 31 3.41 -14.26 2.77
CA SER A 31 2.99 -13.91 1.41
C SER A 31 3.60 -12.58 0.96
N ALA A 32 4.62 -12.64 0.09
CA ALA A 32 5.21 -11.44 -0.52
C ALA A 32 4.18 -10.62 -1.35
N HIS A 33 3.22 -11.30 -1.99
CA HIS A 33 2.16 -10.61 -2.73
C HIS A 33 1.27 -9.78 -1.80
N ALA A 34 0.87 -10.34 -0.64
CA ALA A 34 0.11 -9.60 0.35
C ALA A 34 0.93 -8.43 0.91
N ALA A 35 2.20 -8.66 1.27
CA ALA A 35 3.08 -7.62 1.76
C ALA A 35 3.22 -6.46 0.77
N ASN A 36 3.52 -6.76 -0.50
CA ASN A 36 3.66 -5.72 -1.52
C ASN A 36 2.34 -4.99 -1.79
N ALA A 37 1.20 -5.71 -1.89
CA ALA A 37 -0.09 -5.09 -2.15
C ALA A 37 -0.52 -4.14 -1.02
N PHE A 38 -0.43 -4.58 0.24
CA PHE A 38 -0.78 -3.73 1.39
C PHE A 38 0.24 -2.62 1.63
N GLY A 39 1.53 -2.88 1.41
CA GLY A 39 2.58 -1.87 1.50
C GLY A 39 2.37 -0.74 0.49
N PHE A 40 2.09 -1.09 -0.76
CA PHE A 40 1.77 -0.12 -1.81
C PHE A 40 0.47 0.64 -1.50
N ALA A 41 -0.59 -0.08 -1.12
CA ALA A 41 -1.89 0.53 -0.82
C ALA A 41 -1.78 1.54 0.32
N LEU A 42 -1.07 1.21 1.41
CA LEU A 42 -0.93 2.09 2.55
C LEU A 42 0.02 3.25 2.26
N CYS A 43 1.16 3.00 1.62
CA CYS A 43 2.11 4.03 1.23
C CYS A 43 1.45 5.09 0.34
N SER A 44 0.80 4.67 -0.75
CA SER A 44 0.11 5.59 -1.66
C SER A 44 -1.04 6.33 -0.98
N SER A 45 -1.80 5.66 -0.12
CA SER A 45 -2.90 6.29 0.64
C SER A 45 -2.40 7.39 1.57
N ILE A 46 -1.27 7.18 2.24
CA ILE A 46 -0.66 8.20 3.13
C ILE A 46 -0.12 9.37 2.30
N LEU A 47 0.52 9.11 1.16
CA LEU A 47 1.07 10.15 0.30
C LEU A 47 -0.03 11.01 -0.33
N PHE A 48 -1.09 10.41 -0.85
CA PHE A 48 -2.21 11.16 -1.42
C PHE A 48 -2.99 11.98 -0.37
N ARG A 49 -3.07 11.52 0.87
CA ARG A 49 -3.66 12.33 1.96
C ARG A 49 -2.84 13.57 2.32
N TYR A 50 -1.63 13.70 1.82
CA TYR A 50 -0.83 14.92 1.98
C TYR A 50 -1.35 16.07 1.11
N ASP A 51 -1.92 15.77 -0.04
CA ASP A 51 -2.62 16.75 -0.87
C ASP A 51 -3.98 17.08 -0.23
N LYS A 52 -4.10 18.31 0.28
CA LYS A 52 -5.33 18.80 0.92
C LYS A 52 -6.36 19.35 -0.07
N THR A 53 -6.00 19.47 -1.35
CA THR A 53 -6.85 20.06 -2.37
C THR A 53 -7.90 19.09 -2.90
N HIS A 54 -7.62 17.78 -2.82
CA HIS A 54 -8.49 16.73 -3.34
C HIS A 54 -8.86 15.69 -2.27
N THR A 55 -10.03 15.10 -2.43
CA THR A 55 -10.49 14.00 -1.57
C THR A 55 -10.25 12.67 -2.24
N TYR A 56 -9.24 11.95 -1.79
CA TYR A 56 -8.85 10.66 -2.35
C TYR A 56 -9.55 9.46 -1.71
N ARG A 57 -10.73 9.65 -1.10
CA ARG A 57 -11.47 8.58 -0.41
C ARG A 57 -11.78 7.40 -1.32
N ALA A 58 -12.29 7.66 -2.51
CA ALA A 58 -12.61 6.61 -3.48
C ALA A 58 -11.37 5.81 -3.89
N TYR A 59 -10.25 6.48 -4.15
CA TYR A 59 -8.97 5.83 -4.46
C TYR A 59 -8.50 4.94 -3.31
N ILE A 60 -8.50 5.47 -2.08
CA ILE A 60 -8.05 4.72 -0.88
C ILE A 60 -8.90 3.47 -0.68
N THR A 61 -10.23 3.59 -0.81
CA THR A 61 -11.14 2.45 -0.69
C THR A 61 -10.86 1.43 -1.79
N TRP A 62 -10.74 1.87 -3.02
CA TRP A 62 -10.47 1.00 -4.17
C TRP A 62 -9.15 0.24 -4.03
N ILE A 63 -8.06 0.91 -3.68
CA ILE A 63 -6.75 0.27 -3.57
C ILE A 63 -6.67 -0.74 -2.42
N LEU A 64 -7.39 -0.50 -1.32
CA LEU A 64 -7.49 -1.45 -0.20
C LEU A 64 -8.32 -2.68 -0.58
N ILE A 65 -9.43 -2.50 -1.31
CA ILE A 65 -10.22 -3.61 -1.84
C ILE A 65 -9.36 -4.45 -2.79
N TRP A 66 -8.65 -3.80 -3.71
CA TRP A 66 -7.76 -4.47 -4.65
C TRP A 66 -6.64 -5.27 -3.93
N ALA A 67 -5.98 -4.68 -2.93
CA ALA A 67 -4.96 -5.37 -2.14
C ALA A 67 -5.52 -6.60 -1.41
N THR A 68 -6.74 -6.49 -0.89
CA THR A 68 -7.44 -7.59 -0.21
C THR A 68 -7.79 -8.72 -1.19
N LEU A 69 -8.38 -8.40 -2.34
CA LEU A 69 -8.74 -9.37 -3.36
C LEU A 69 -7.51 -10.09 -3.92
N LEU A 70 -6.44 -9.35 -4.20
CA LEU A 70 -5.17 -9.92 -4.65
C LEU A 70 -4.59 -10.88 -3.61
N SER A 71 -4.66 -10.54 -2.34
CA SER A 71 -4.15 -11.38 -1.26
C SER A 71 -4.98 -12.65 -1.07
N ILE A 72 -6.31 -12.53 -1.14
CA ILE A 72 -7.23 -13.68 -1.04
C ILE A 72 -7.04 -14.63 -2.22
N SER A 73 -6.79 -14.11 -3.42
CA SER A 73 -6.55 -14.95 -4.61
C SER A 73 -5.40 -15.94 -4.40
N ARG A 74 -4.41 -15.61 -3.54
CA ARG A 74 -3.29 -16.52 -3.23
C ARG A 74 -3.70 -17.73 -2.42
N ILE A 75 -4.80 -17.66 -1.66
CA ILE A 75 -5.40 -18.81 -0.97
C ILE A 75 -6.04 -19.75 -1.99
N PHE A 76 -6.83 -19.22 -2.92
CA PHE A 76 -7.50 -20.01 -3.96
C PHE A 76 -6.52 -20.73 -4.88
N VAL A 77 -5.39 -20.09 -5.17
CA VAL A 77 -4.30 -20.73 -5.94
C VAL A 77 -3.53 -21.81 -5.13
N GLY A 78 -3.82 -21.96 -3.83
CA GLY A 78 -3.18 -22.97 -2.96
C GLY A 78 -1.72 -22.68 -2.63
N LYS A 79 -1.26 -21.43 -2.77
CA LYS A 79 0.14 -21.05 -2.52
C LYS A 79 0.43 -20.59 -1.11
N HIS A 80 -0.56 -20.05 -0.41
CA HIS A 80 -0.40 -19.51 0.94
C HIS A 80 -1.59 -19.88 1.83
N TYR A 81 -1.30 -20.04 3.12
CA TYR A 81 -2.33 -20.12 4.15
C TYR A 81 -2.80 -18.71 4.53
N LEU A 82 -3.98 -18.62 5.13
CA LEU A 82 -4.52 -17.35 5.61
C LEU A 82 -3.54 -16.63 6.57
N GLY A 83 -2.86 -17.39 7.43
CA GLY A 83 -1.85 -16.84 8.34
C GLY A 83 -0.67 -16.17 7.62
N ASP A 84 -0.24 -16.72 6.47
CA ASP A 84 0.86 -16.15 5.68
C ASP A 84 0.47 -14.80 5.07
N ILE A 85 -0.82 -14.65 4.74
CA ILE A 85 -1.38 -13.40 4.20
C ILE A 85 -1.49 -12.35 5.29
N ILE A 86 -1.99 -12.71 6.47
CA ILE A 86 -2.11 -11.78 7.61
C ILE A 86 -0.72 -11.24 7.99
N VAL A 87 0.26 -12.13 8.14
CA VAL A 87 1.64 -11.71 8.45
C VAL A 87 2.22 -10.85 7.33
N GLY A 88 1.99 -11.24 6.07
CA GLY A 88 2.40 -10.44 4.91
C GLY A 88 1.77 -9.05 4.92
N ALA A 89 0.47 -8.94 5.21
CA ALA A 89 -0.23 -7.66 5.30
C ALA A 89 0.35 -6.77 6.42
N VAL A 90 0.59 -7.31 7.61
CA VAL A 90 1.20 -6.57 8.73
C VAL A 90 2.59 -6.04 8.35
N ILE A 91 3.44 -6.89 7.77
CA ILE A 91 4.77 -6.50 7.29
C ILE A 91 4.63 -5.42 6.22
N GLY A 92 3.74 -5.61 5.25
CA GLY A 92 3.47 -4.66 4.18
C GLY A 92 3.04 -3.29 4.70
N CYS A 93 2.08 -3.26 5.61
CA CYS A 93 1.62 -2.03 6.25
C CYS A 93 2.75 -1.32 7.01
N SER A 94 3.60 -2.07 7.69
CA SER A 94 4.72 -1.50 8.46
C SER A 94 5.72 -0.79 7.55
N TYR A 95 6.26 -1.48 6.55
CA TYR A 95 7.22 -0.83 5.66
C TYR A 95 6.59 0.23 4.75
N GLY A 96 5.33 0.05 4.31
CA GLY A 96 4.61 1.04 3.53
C GLY A 96 4.43 2.36 4.31
N THR A 97 4.15 2.28 5.60
CA THR A 97 4.08 3.45 6.49
C THR A 97 5.45 4.11 6.64
N ILE A 98 6.50 3.32 6.88
CA ILE A 98 7.87 3.84 7.04
C ILE A 98 8.31 4.59 5.77
N ILE A 99 8.10 3.98 4.59
CA ILE A 99 8.44 4.59 3.30
C ILE A 99 7.65 5.89 3.09
N ALA A 100 6.35 5.90 3.37
CA ALA A 100 5.52 7.09 3.23
C ALA A 100 5.97 8.22 4.18
N MET A 101 6.33 7.90 5.41
CA MET A 101 6.86 8.88 6.37
C MET A 101 8.21 9.44 5.92
N ALA A 102 9.12 8.58 5.46
CA ALA A 102 10.42 8.99 4.93
C ALA A 102 10.26 9.88 3.69
N ALA A 103 9.38 9.51 2.76
CA ALA A 103 9.08 10.32 1.58
C ALA A 103 8.52 11.70 1.98
N ARG A 104 7.55 11.76 2.90
CA ARG A 104 7.00 13.03 3.39
C ARG A 104 8.06 13.91 4.04
N TRP A 105 8.92 13.31 4.87
CA TRP A 105 10.04 14.04 5.49
C TRP A 105 10.99 14.61 4.43
N PHE A 106 11.32 13.81 3.42
CA PHE A 106 12.15 14.23 2.30
C PHE A 106 11.54 15.39 1.52
N PHE A 107 10.27 15.28 1.13
CA PHE A 107 9.54 16.33 0.42
C PHE A 107 9.47 17.62 1.23
N ALA A 108 9.13 17.55 2.51
CA ALA A 108 9.09 18.70 3.39
C ALA A 108 10.49 19.37 3.55
N ARG A 109 11.55 18.55 3.63
CA ARG A 109 12.90 19.06 3.86
C ARG A 109 13.53 19.69 2.61
N PHE A 110 13.30 19.11 1.44
CA PHE A 110 14.06 19.44 0.23
C PHE A 110 13.24 20.14 -0.85
N ILE A 111 11.96 19.91 -0.93
CA ILE A 111 11.09 20.43 -2.00
C ILE A 111 10.29 21.64 -1.52
N ASP A 112 9.61 21.57 -0.40
CA ASP A 112 8.82 22.69 0.12
C ASP A 112 9.71 23.88 0.52
N LYS A 113 10.95 23.62 0.94
CA LYS A 113 11.92 24.68 1.25
C LYS A 113 12.38 25.45 0.00
N LYS A 114 12.15 24.93 -1.22
CA LYS A 114 12.48 25.60 -2.50
C LYS A 114 11.33 26.41 -3.09
N ARG A 115 10.15 26.44 -2.45
CA ARG A 115 9.08 27.40 -2.81
C ARG A 115 9.30 28.68 -2.02
N PRO A 116 9.96 29.70 -2.59
CA PRO A 116 9.95 31.02 -1.98
C PRO A 116 8.50 31.51 -1.98
N ALA A 117 8.17 32.29 -0.96
CA ALA A 117 6.91 33.01 -0.81
C ALA A 117 6.70 33.98 -1.98
N ALA A 118 6.25 33.48 -3.10
CA ALA A 118 5.94 34.24 -4.30
C ALA A 118 4.47 34.14 -4.60
N ILE A 119 3.62 34.57 -3.68
CA ILE A 119 2.25 35.09 -3.95
C ILE A 119 1.79 35.69 -2.62
N GLY A 120 2.13 36.92 -2.42
CA GLY A 120 1.64 37.63 -1.23
C GLY A 120 2.10 39.08 -1.20
N THR A 121 1.87 39.82 -2.28
CA THR A 121 1.78 41.30 -2.24
C THR A 121 1.39 41.80 -3.62
N SER A 122 0.12 41.80 -3.92
CA SER A 122 -0.46 42.74 -4.88
C SER A 122 -1.97 42.71 -4.68
N THR A 123 -2.42 43.51 -3.78
CA THR A 123 -3.71 44.25 -3.81
C THR A 123 -3.91 44.91 -2.46
N LYS A 124 -3.17 45.97 -2.24
CA LYS A 124 -3.63 47.01 -1.34
C LYS A 124 -2.93 48.29 -1.77
N ASP A 125 -3.60 48.96 -2.66
CA ASP A 125 -3.55 50.41 -2.85
C ASP A 125 -4.33 50.69 -4.13
N ASP A 126 -5.59 50.98 -4.01
CA ASP A 126 -6.26 52.05 -4.73
C ASP A 126 -7.69 52.20 -4.20
N SER A 127 -7.81 53.01 -3.20
CA SER A 127 -9.07 53.68 -2.87
C SER A 127 -8.81 54.86 -1.95
N THR A 128 -8.16 55.88 -2.50
CA THR A 128 -8.27 57.24 -2.00
C THR A 128 -8.03 58.16 -3.18
N THR A 129 -9.05 58.82 -3.61
CA THR A 129 -9.12 60.21 -4.02
C THR A 129 -10.36 60.39 -4.92
N THR A 130 -11.25 61.07 -4.38
CA THR A 130 -11.79 62.41 -4.65
C THR A 130 -13.05 62.42 -5.47
N GLU A 131 -13.89 63.11 -4.87
CA GLU A 131 -14.85 64.17 -5.07
C GLU A 131 -16.24 63.71 -5.47
#